data_6fa3fe7330032e6d6febba2e2723a86c
#
_entry.id   6fa3fe7330032e6d6febba2e2723a86c
#
_cell.length_a   1.000
_cell.length_b   1.000
_cell.length_c   1.000
_cell.angle_alpha   90.00
_cell.angle_beta   90.00
_cell.angle_gamma   90.00
#
_symmetry.space_group_name_H-M   'P 1'
#
loop_
_entity.id
_entity.type
_entity.pdbx_description
1 polymer ?
#
loop_
_entity_poly.entity_id
_entity_poly.type
_entity_poly.pdbx_seq_one_letter_code
_entity_poly.pdbx_strand_id
1 'polypeptide(L)'
;MVDTISASELKQTLDQFVVIDVREQDELANRTIDGSTHMPLGLAIRNVKQGKIDDLKEKNICTFCASGYRANIAADELAKAGFNVKNLEGGFMAWQKA
;
A
#
# COMPACT_ATOMS: atom_id res chain seq x y z
N MET A 1 -4.85 14.03 2.55
CA MET A 1 -4.23 13.54 1.32
C MET A 1 -2.79 13.12 1.60
N VAL A 2 -2.39 11.95 1.15
CA VAL A 2 -1.04 11.44 1.41
C VAL A 2 -0.14 11.68 0.21
N ASP A 3 1.17 11.60 0.45
CA ASP A 3 2.16 11.68 -0.61
C ASP A 3 2.07 10.46 -1.50
N THR A 4 2.49 10.63 -2.75
CA THR A 4 2.57 9.54 -3.72
C THR A 4 4.04 9.22 -4.01
N ILE A 5 4.26 8.01 -4.52
CA ILE A 5 5.57 7.60 -5.03
C ILE A 5 5.35 6.98 -6.40
N SER A 6 6.23 7.28 -7.35
CA SER A 6 6.12 6.69 -8.68
C SER A 6 6.55 5.22 -8.66
N ALA A 7 6.09 4.44 -9.63
CA ALA A 7 6.49 3.05 -9.75
C ALA A 7 8.01 2.92 -9.94
N SER A 8 8.59 3.82 -10.72
CA SER A 8 10.03 3.85 -10.96
C SER A 8 10.81 4.07 -9.66
N GLU A 9 10.39 5.04 -8.85
CA GLU A 9 11.03 5.32 -7.57
C GLU A 9 10.87 4.16 -6.60
N LEU A 10 9.67 3.55 -6.55
CA LEU A 10 9.44 2.42 -5.66
C LEU A 10 10.31 1.23 -6.04
N LYS A 11 10.49 0.96 -7.34
CA LYS A 11 11.37 -0.12 -7.78
C LYS A 11 12.81 0.06 -7.31
N GLN A 12 13.29 1.30 -7.29
CA GLN A 12 14.65 1.63 -6.85
C GLN A 12 14.82 1.55 -5.33
N THR A 13 13.73 1.66 -4.58
CA THR A 13 13.77 1.73 -3.11
C THR A 13 12.88 0.69 -2.45
N LEU A 14 12.55 -0.38 -3.17
CA LEU A 14 11.56 -1.37 -2.73
C LEU A 14 11.87 -1.96 -1.36
N ASP A 15 13.15 -2.20 -1.08
CA ASP A 15 13.60 -2.76 0.20
C ASP A 15 13.44 -1.79 1.39
N GLN A 16 13.16 -0.51 1.12
CA GLN A 16 12.96 0.49 2.17
C GLN A 16 11.49 0.61 2.59
N PHE A 17 10.60 -0.13 1.95
CA PHE A 17 9.16 -0.04 2.20
C PHE A 17 8.55 -1.37 2.60
N VAL A 18 7.54 -1.27 3.47
CA VAL A 18 6.55 -2.33 3.65
C VAL A 18 5.46 -2.04 2.63
N VAL A 19 5.34 -2.87 1.62
CA VAL A 19 4.38 -2.66 0.53
C VAL A 19 3.11 -3.44 0.82
N ILE A 20 1.99 -2.74 0.83
CA ILE A 20 0.69 -3.32 1.17
C ILE A 20 -0.22 -3.29 -0.05
N ASP A 21 -0.66 -4.48 -0.48
CA ASP A 21 -1.63 -4.65 -1.55
C ASP A 21 -3.03 -4.64 -0.94
N VAL A 22 -3.83 -3.63 -1.26
CA VAL A 22 -5.17 -3.50 -0.70
C VAL A 22 -6.28 -3.97 -1.65
N ARG A 23 -5.91 -4.68 -2.71
CA ARG A 23 -6.87 -5.27 -3.64
C ARG A 23 -7.57 -6.47 -3.00
N GLU A 24 -8.66 -6.91 -3.60
CA GLU A 24 -9.36 -8.11 -3.13
C GLU A 24 -8.61 -9.38 -3.55
N GLN A 25 -8.90 -10.48 -2.87
CA GLN A 25 -8.21 -11.76 -3.07
C GLN A 25 -8.20 -12.23 -4.52
N ASP A 26 -9.31 -12.10 -5.22
CA ASP A 26 -9.43 -12.56 -6.60
C ASP A 26 -8.58 -11.74 -7.58
N GLU A 27 -8.27 -10.51 -7.24
CA GLU A 27 -7.43 -9.66 -8.09
C GLU A 27 -5.96 -10.07 -8.04
N LEU A 28 -5.53 -10.77 -7.01
CA LEU A 28 -4.16 -11.23 -6.84
C LEU A 28 -3.87 -12.54 -7.57
N ALA A 29 -4.90 -13.21 -8.08
CA ALA A 29 -4.78 -14.57 -8.61
C ALA A 29 -3.62 -14.77 -9.58
N ASN A 30 -3.27 -13.74 -10.34
CA ASN A 30 -2.22 -13.82 -11.34
C ASN A 30 -0.94 -13.12 -10.94
N ARG A 31 -1.02 -11.95 -10.31
CA ARG A 31 0.17 -11.12 -10.03
C ARG A 31 -0.02 -10.18 -8.86
N THR A 32 1.08 -9.92 -8.18
CA THR A 32 1.22 -8.86 -7.18
C THR A 32 2.66 -8.37 -7.22
N ILE A 33 3.00 -7.40 -6.39
CA ILE A 33 4.40 -6.98 -6.23
C ILE A 33 5.06 -7.97 -5.27
N ASP A 34 6.19 -8.54 -5.69
CA ASP A 34 6.91 -9.50 -4.86
C ASP A 34 7.28 -8.89 -3.51
N GLY A 35 7.05 -9.65 -2.45
CA GLY A 35 7.34 -9.19 -1.10
C GLY A 35 6.25 -8.33 -0.48
N SER A 36 5.17 -8.03 -1.22
CA SER A 36 4.07 -7.25 -0.65
C SER A 36 3.26 -8.08 0.33
N THR A 37 2.61 -7.38 1.26
CA THR A 37 1.66 -7.97 2.21
C THR A 37 0.26 -7.73 1.67
N HIS A 38 -0.54 -8.78 1.58
CA HIS A 38 -1.92 -8.65 1.14
C HIS A 38 -2.81 -8.26 2.32
N MET A 39 -3.43 -7.11 2.19
CA MET A 39 -4.31 -6.58 3.23
C MET A 39 -5.43 -5.78 2.56
N PRO A 40 -6.50 -6.45 2.13
CA PRO A 40 -7.62 -5.77 1.46
C PRO A 40 -8.09 -4.53 2.23
N LEU A 41 -8.61 -3.54 1.51
CA LEU A 41 -8.94 -2.24 2.08
C LEU A 41 -9.72 -2.32 3.39
N GLY A 42 -10.78 -3.13 3.43
CA GLY A 42 -11.59 -3.26 4.64
C GLY A 42 -10.80 -3.82 5.82
N LEU A 43 -9.93 -4.79 5.54
CA LEU A 43 -9.07 -5.40 6.55
C LEU A 43 -8.01 -4.40 7.03
N ALA A 44 -7.43 -3.63 6.12
CA ALA A 44 -6.43 -2.62 6.45
C ALA A 44 -7.02 -1.59 7.42
N ILE A 45 -8.20 -1.08 7.13
CA ILE A 45 -8.88 -0.11 7.98
C ILE A 45 -9.16 -0.71 9.35
N ARG A 46 -9.66 -1.94 9.39
CA ARG A 46 -9.96 -2.62 10.66
C ARG A 46 -8.71 -2.85 11.48
N ASN A 47 -7.63 -3.30 10.85
CA ASN A 47 -6.36 -3.54 11.54
C ASN A 47 -5.80 -2.27 12.16
N VAL A 48 -5.91 -1.14 11.45
CA VAL A 48 -5.51 0.18 11.98
C VAL A 48 -6.31 0.50 13.23
N LYS A 49 -7.63 0.38 13.16
CA LYS A 49 -8.51 0.73 14.28
C LYS A 49 -8.31 -0.16 15.49
N GLN A 50 -7.93 -1.41 15.28
CA GLN A 50 -7.73 -2.37 16.36
C GLN A 50 -6.29 -2.41 16.88
N GLY A 51 -5.41 -1.60 16.34
CA GLY A 51 -4.01 -1.54 16.75
C GLY A 51 -3.19 -2.76 16.36
N LYS A 52 -3.67 -3.57 15.42
CA LYS A 52 -3.03 -4.84 15.06
C LYS A 52 -1.75 -4.69 14.25
N ILE A 53 -1.54 -3.53 13.65
CA ILE A 53 -0.36 -3.25 12.83
C ILE A 53 0.45 -2.07 13.36
N ASP A 54 0.31 -1.75 14.65
CA ASP A 54 1.01 -0.61 15.25
C ASP A 54 2.52 -0.73 15.16
N ASP A 55 3.06 -1.94 15.07
CA ASP A 55 4.49 -2.17 14.86
C ASP A 55 5.00 -1.60 13.54
N LEU A 56 4.11 -1.37 12.57
CA LEU A 56 4.49 -0.79 11.28
C LEU A 56 4.61 0.73 11.34
N LYS A 57 4.28 1.38 12.46
CA LYS A 57 4.38 2.84 12.59
C LYS A 57 5.82 3.35 12.46
N GLU A 58 6.80 2.50 12.74
CA GLU A 58 8.21 2.85 12.60
C GLU A 58 8.77 2.54 11.21
N LYS A 59 7.94 2.00 10.33
CA LYS A 59 8.33 1.61 8.98
C LYS A 59 7.81 2.61 7.95
N ASN A 60 8.44 2.63 6.78
CA ASN A 60 7.88 3.33 5.62
C ASN A 60 6.92 2.38 4.92
N ILE A 61 5.70 2.82 4.71
CA ILE A 61 4.65 2.00 4.09
C ILE A 61 4.32 2.56 2.72
N CYS A 62 4.11 1.66 1.76
CA CYS A 62 3.57 2.01 0.46
C CYS A 62 2.32 1.17 0.20
N THR A 63 1.18 1.81 -0.01
CA THR A 63 -0.05 1.12 -0.37
C THR A 63 -0.24 1.11 -1.88
N PHE A 64 -0.84 0.05 -2.41
CA PHE A 64 -1.22 0.03 -3.82
C PHE A 64 -2.49 -0.78 -4.05
N CYS A 65 -3.19 -0.44 -5.12
CA CYS A 65 -4.31 -1.21 -5.67
C CYS A 65 -4.16 -1.24 -7.18
N ALA A 66 -5.22 -1.51 -7.93
CA ALA A 66 -5.11 -1.58 -9.39
C ALA A 66 -4.71 -0.23 -10.01
N SER A 67 -5.40 0.84 -9.64
CA SER A 67 -5.20 2.18 -10.23
C SER A 67 -4.85 3.28 -9.24
N GLY A 68 -4.94 3.03 -7.95
CA GLY A 68 -4.58 3.99 -6.89
C GLY A 68 -5.72 4.46 -6.01
N TYR A 69 -6.96 4.29 -6.41
CA TYR A 69 -8.11 4.85 -5.68
C TYR A 69 -8.30 4.23 -4.29
N ARG A 70 -8.42 2.91 -4.22
CA ARG A 70 -8.61 2.20 -2.94
C ARG A 70 -7.38 2.35 -2.04
N ALA A 71 -6.21 2.32 -2.64
CA ALA A 71 -4.96 2.46 -1.91
C ALA A 71 -4.83 3.85 -1.31
N ASN A 72 -5.34 4.88 -1.98
CA ASN A 72 -5.34 6.23 -1.43
C ASN A 72 -6.23 6.32 -0.19
N ILE A 73 -7.37 5.65 -0.20
CA ILE A 73 -8.25 5.58 0.99
C ILE A 73 -7.53 4.90 2.14
N ALA A 74 -6.89 3.77 1.88
CA ALA A 74 -6.12 3.05 2.90
C ALA A 74 -4.99 3.92 3.45
N ALA A 75 -4.26 4.60 2.55
CA ALA A 75 -3.16 5.47 2.94
C ALA A 75 -3.62 6.63 3.81
N ASP A 76 -4.76 7.24 3.50
CA ASP A 76 -5.33 8.31 4.33
C ASP A 76 -5.65 7.81 5.74
N GLU A 77 -6.25 6.63 5.86
CA GLU A 77 -6.57 6.06 7.18
C GLU A 77 -5.31 5.74 7.98
N LEU A 78 -4.29 5.21 7.31
CA LEU A 78 -2.99 4.95 7.92
C LEU A 78 -2.34 6.25 8.39
N ALA A 79 -2.33 7.27 7.54
CA ALA A 79 -1.71 8.56 7.87
C ALA A 79 -2.39 9.21 9.08
N LYS A 80 -3.72 9.16 9.12
CA LYS A 80 -4.48 9.70 10.26
C LYS A 80 -4.16 8.99 11.57
N ALA A 81 -3.79 7.73 11.49
CA ALA A 81 -3.45 6.92 12.66
C ALA A 81 -1.97 7.03 13.05
N GLY A 82 -1.18 7.84 12.35
CA GLY A 82 0.22 8.09 12.69
C GLY A 82 1.23 7.27 11.94
N PHE A 83 0.82 6.56 10.88
CA PHE A 83 1.73 5.78 10.04
C PHE A 83 2.41 6.67 9.00
N ASN A 84 3.62 6.29 8.63
CA ASN A 84 4.40 6.96 7.59
C ASN A 84 4.14 6.23 6.26
N VAL A 85 3.29 6.81 5.42
CA VAL A 85 2.73 6.10 4.26
C VAL A 85 2.77 6.94 2.99
N LYS A 86 3.03 6.28 1.88
CA LYS A 86 2.88 6.83 0.53
C LYS A 86 1.96 5.91 -0.28
N ASN A 87 1.29 6.47 -1.27
CA ASN A 87 0.45 5.70 -2.17
C ASN A 87 1.16 5.55 -3.51
N LEU A 88 1.19 4.35 -4.06
CA LEU A 88 1.81 4.09 -5.37
C LEU A 88 0.99 4.77 -6.46
N GLU A 89 1.57 5.76 -7.11
CA GLU A 89 0.93 6.52 -8.18
C GLU A 89 0.61 5.60 -9.35
N GLY A 90 -0.66 5.60 -9.77
CA GLY A 90 -1.11 4.74 -10.87
C GLY A 90 -1.26 3.27 -10.51
N GLY A 91 -0.96 2.88 -9.28
CA GLY A 91 -1.18 1.54 -8.77
C GLY A 91 -0.41 0.44 -9.51
N PHE A 92 -0.94 -0.75 -9.46
CA PHE A 92 -0.29 -1.91 -10.08
C PHE A 92 -0.18 -1.77 -11.59
N MET A 93 -1.10 -1.06 -12.22
CA MET A 93 -1.02 -0.78 -13.66
C MET A 93 0.25 -0.03 -14.02
N ALA A 94 0.58 1.01 -13.24
CA ALA A 94 1.83 1.76 -13.45
C ALA A 94 3.05 0.92 -13.13
N TRP A 95 2.98 0.08 -12.10
CA TRP A 95 4.07 -0.83 -11.73
C TRP A 95 4.44 -1.77 -12.88
N GLN A 96 3.44 -2.31 -13.55
CA GLN A 96 3.67 -3.24 -14.67
C GLN A 96 4.33 -2.57 -15.87
N LYS A 97 4.13 -1.27 -16.04
CA LYS A 97 4.69 -0.51 -17.16
C LYS A 97 6.07 0.05 -16.87
N ALA A 98 6.44 0.12 -15.62
CA ALA A 98 7.70 0.76 -15.24
C ALA A 98 8.93 -0.12 -15.52
#